data_28b84c597692ef7e6ff8078a057ceeb7
#
_entry.id   28b84c597692ef7e6ff8078a057ceeb7
#
_cell.length_a   1.000
_cell.length_b   1.000
_cell.length_c   1.000
_cell.angle_alpha   90.00
_cell.angle_beta   90.00
_cell.angle_gamma   90.00
#
_symmetry.space_group_name_H-M   'P 1'
#
loop_
_entity.id
_entity.type
_entity.pdbx_description
1 polymer ?
#
loop_
_entity_poly.entity_id
_entity_poly.type
_entity_poly.pdbx_seq_one_letter_code
_entity_poly.pdbx_strand_id
1 'polypeptide(L)'
;MRITIMTLTAMAALAGATYFYYGSESQAADVTLFKNPQCGCCENYADYLRDNGFSVTVKPTHDLTAMSREAGIPDDFQGCHLSFIDDYVVSGHVPVNTVNRLLKE
;
A
#
# COMPACT_ATOMS: atom_id res chain seq x y z
N MET A 1 -7.27 54.63 -12.62
CA MET A 1 -7.43 54.03 -11.30
C MET A 1 -8.37 52.82 -11.25
N ARG A 2 -8.94 52.43 -12.37
CA ARG A 2 -9.84 51.25 -12.44
C ARG A 2 -9.18 49.97 -13.00
N ILE A 3 -7.93 50.03 -13.37
CA ILE A 3 -7.23 48.91 -14.04
C ILE A 3 -6.43 48.03 -13.04
N THR A 4 -6.20 48.53 -11.83
CA THR A 4 -5.36 47.84 -10.85
C THR A 4 -6.10 46.79 -10.00
N ILE A 5 -7.43 46.73 -10.08
CA ILE A 5 -8.20 45.80 -9.27
C ILE A 5 -8.47 44.45 -9.99
N MET A 6 -8.34 44.43 -11.32
CA MET A 6 -8.59 43.21 -12.10
C MET A 6 -7.41 42.23 -12.18
N THR A 7 -6.20 42.69 -11.83
CA THR A 7 -5.02 41.84 -11.93
C THR A 7 -4.76 40.99 -10.69
N LEU A 8 -5.37 41.31 -9.57
CA LEU A 8 -5.18 40.56 -8.31
C LEU A 8 -6.06 39.31 -8.21
N THR A 9 -7.19 39.29 -8.95
CA THR A 9 -8.08 38.12 -8.91
C THR A 9 -7.65 36.99 -9.82
N ALA A 10 -6.81 37.24 -10.83
CA ALA A 10 -6.31 36.19 -11.72
C ALA A 10 -5.20 35.36 -11.12
N MET A 11 -4.42 35.88 -10.16
CA MET A 11 -3.31 35.16 -9.53
C MET A 11 -3.76 34.16 -8.48
N ALA A 12 -4.89 34.40 -7.84
CA ALA A 12 -5.41 33.47 -6.81
C ALA A 12 -5.99 32.18 -7.40
N ALA A 13 -6.52 32.24 -8.63
CA ALA A 13 -7.08 31.07 -9.29
C ALA A 13 -6.00 30.08 -9.77
N LEU A 14 -4.83 30.58 -10.16
CA LEU A 14 -3.71 29.72 -10.60
C LEU A 14 -3.05 28.96 -9.45
N ALA A 15 -2.95 29.57 -8.28
CA ALA A 15 -2.40 28.90 -7.09
C ALA A 15 -3.30 27.78 -6.58
N GLY A 16 -4.64 27.95 -6.67
CA GLY A 16 -5.60 26.92 -6.28
C GLY A 16 -5.58 25.69 -7.19
N ALA A 17 -5.43 25.88 -8.49
CA ALA A 17 -5.38 24.77 -9.45
C ALA A 17 -4.11 23.93 -9.28
N THR A 18 -2.98 24.54 -8.97
CA THR A 18 -1.71 23.83 -8.74
C THR A 18 -1.77 22.99 -7.47
N TYR A 19 -2.41 23.47 -6.43
CA TYR A 19 -2.56 22.77 -5.17
C TYR A 19 -3.42 21.50 -5.33
N PHE A 20 -4.50 21.55 -6.08
CA PHE A 20 -5.34 20.39 -6.35
C PHE A 20 -4.63 19.31 -7.15
N TYR A 21 -3.74 19.67 -8.05
CA TYR A 21 -3.01 18.71 -8.85
C TYR A 21 -2.06 17.85 -8.01
N TYR A 22 -1.37 18.46 -7.05
CA TYR A 22 -0.48 17.71 -6.14
C TYR A 22 -1.22 16.89 -5.08
N GLY A 23 -2.42 17.30 -4.69
CA GLY A 23 -3.23 16.59 -3.71
C GLY A 23 -3.91 15.32 -4.24
N SER A 24 -3.85 15.06 -5.56
CA SER A 24 -4.49 13.90 -6.17
C SER A 24 -3.54 12.72 -6.46
N GLU A 25 -2.25 12.85 -6.15
CA GLU A 25 -1.33 11.72 -6.28
C GLU A 25 -1.67 10.65 -5.27
N SER A 26 -2.02 9.47 -5.77
CA SER A 26 -2.27 8.31 -4.93
C SER A 26 -0.97 7.85 -4.30
N GLN A 27 -0.90 7.85 -2.98
CA GLN A 27 0.22 7.26 -2.27
C GLN A 27 0.09 5.75 -2.28
N ALA A 28 1.22 5.04 -2.42
CA ALA A 28 1.27 3.60 -2.31
C ALA A 28 0.81 3.17 -0.92
N ALA A 29 0.05 2.09 -0.85
CA ALA A 29 -0.41 1.54 0.42
C ALA A 29 0.78 0.98 1.22
N ASP A 30 0.72 1.12 2.54
CA ASP A 30 1.69 0.52 3.45
C ASP A 30 1.36 -0.96 3.64
N VAL A 31 2.39 -1.78 3.61
CA VAL A 31 2.29 -3.22 3.81
C VAL A 31 3.12 -3.62 5.02
N THR A 32 2.52 -4.37 5.93
CA THR A 32 3.26 -5.07 6.99
C THR A 32 3.25 -6.56 6.65
N LEU A 33 4.42 -7.11 6.39
CA LEU A 33 4.58 -8.50 5.99
C LEU A 33 5.21 -9.29 7.13
N PHE A 34 4.45 -10.21 7.69
CA PHE A 34 4.94 -11.15 8.69
C PHE A 34 5.41 -12.43 8.02
N LYS A 35 6.57 -12.91 8.40
CA LYS A 35 7.18 -14.09 7.79
C LYS A 35 7.77 -15.02 8.83
N ASN A 36 7.88 -16.30 8.47
CA ASN A 36 8.70 -17.23 9.23
C ASN A 36 10.16 -16.75 9.15
N PRO A 37 10.93 -16.73 10.25
CA PRO A 37 12.31 -16.25 10.23
C PRO A 37 13.22 -16.98 9.24
N GLN A 38 12.90 -18.21 8.88
CA GLN A 38 13.69 -19.04 7.97
C GLN A 38 13.24 -18.95 6.51
N CYS A 39 12.24 -18.13 6.20
CA CYS A 39 11.69 -18.00 4.85
C CYS A 39 12.44 -16.93 4.06
N GLY A 40 13.42 -17.33 3.24
CA GLY A 40 14.15 -16.42 2.38
C GLY A 40 13.33 -15.88 1.21
N CYS A 41 12.44 -16.70 0.64
CA CYS A 41 11.60 -16.29 -0.49
C CYS A 41 10.57 -15.20 -0.12
N CYS A 42 10.25 -15.04 1.15
CA CYS A 42 9.33 -14.00 1.60
C CYS A 42 9.91 -12.60 1.41
N GLU A 43 11.22 -12.45 1.50
CA GLU A 43 11.89 -11.18 1.22
C GLU A 43 11.85 -10.83 -0.25
N ASN A 44 11.90 -11.82 -1.14
CA ASN A 44 11.72 -11.60 -2.57
C ASN A 44 10.33 -11.04 -2.89
N TYR A 45 9.31 -11.51 -2.20
CA TYR A 45 7.96 -10.97 -2.35
C TYR A 45 7.88 -9.54 -1.83
N ALA A 46 8.50 -9.23 -0.71
CA ALA A 46 8.56 -7.86 -0.20
C ALA A 46 9.24 -6.93 -1.20
N ASP A 47 10.35 -7.34 -1.80
CA ASP A 47 11.04 -6.56 -2.82
C ASP A 47 10.19 -6.38 -4.07
N TYR A 48 9.48 -7.41 -4.49
CA TYR A 48 8.53 -7.34 -5.60
C TYR A 48 7.45 -6.29 -5.35
N LEU A 49 6.89 -6.24 -4.15
CA LEU A 49 5.89 -5.22 -3.79
C LEU A 49 6.52 -3.82 -3.77
N ARG A 50 7.73 -3.69 -3.25
CA ARG A 50 8.45 -2.40 -3.23
C ARG A 50 8.72 -1.89 -4.65
N ASP A 51 9.12 -2.78 -5.56
CA ASP A 51 9.35 -2.45 -6.97
C ASP A 51 8.08 -1.99 -7.66
N ASN A 52 6.92 -2.34 -7.14
CA ASN A 52 5.62 -1.94 -7.65
C ASN A 52 4.96 -0.81 -6.84
N GLY A 53 5.75 -0.09 -6.06
CA GLY A 53 5.32 1.15 -5.41
C GLY A 53 4.76 1.01 -4.01
N PHE A 54 4.82 -0.18 -3.40
CA PHE A 54 4.37 -0.38 -2.03
C PHE A 54 5.48 -0.09 -1.02
N SER A 55 5.11 0.44 0.12
CA SER A 55 6.01 0.61 1.26
C SER A 55 5.86 -0.61 2.17
N VAL A 56 6.90 -1.44 2.26
CA VAL A 56 6.81 -2.74 2.95
C VAL A 56 7.72 -2.78 4.16
N THR A 57 7.14 -3.11 5.31
CA THR A 57 7.87 -3.42 6.54
C THR A 57 7.80 -4.93 6.77
N VAL A 58 8.95 -5.58 6.85
CA VAL A 58 9.05 -7.02 7.07
C VAL A 58 9.27 -7.28 8.55
N LYS A 59 8.46 -8.16 9.15
CA LYS A 59 8.56 -8.55 10.56
C LYS A 59 8.63 -10.07 10.67
N PRO A 60 9.76 -10.65 11.09
CA PRO A 60 9.84 -12.08 11.37
C PRO A 60 8.97 -12.44 12.59
N THR A 61 8.32 -13.59 12.53
CA THR A 61 7.51 -14.09 13.64
C THR A 61 7.55 -15.61 13.70
N HIS A 62 7.50 -16.16 14.91
CA HIS A 62 7.33 -17.61 15.13
C HIS A 62 5.86 -18.01 15.24
N ASP A 63 4.95 -17.04 15.25
CA ASP A 63 3.52 -17.27 15.49
C ASP A 63 2.67 -17.12 14.22
N LEU A 64 3.27 -17.33 13.05
CA LEU A 64 2.62 -17.06 11.77
C LEU A 64 1.33 -17.89 11.59
N THR A 65 1.32 -19.15 12.01
CA THR A 65 0.15 -20.01 11.93
C THR A 65 -1.01 -19.45 12.77
N ALA A 66 -0.72 -19.06 14.01
CA ALA A 66 -1.73 -18.46 14.88
C ALA A 66 -2.26 -17.13 14.33
N MET A 67 -1.37 -16.29 13.81
CA MET A 67 -1.74 -15.01 13.21
C MET A 67 -2.62 -15.21 11.97
N SER A 68 -2.31 -16.19 11.15
CA SER A 68 -3.10 -16.51 9.95
C SER A 68 -4.50 -16.97 10.32
N ARG A 69 -4.64 -17.81 11.35
CA ARG A 69 -5.95 -18.24 11.85
C ARG A 69 -6.76 -17.09 12.39
N GLU A 70 -6.15 -16.22 13.18
CA GLU A 70 -6.82 -15.03 13.74
C GLU A 70 -7.28 -14.09 12.63
N ALA A 71 -6.53 -14.01 11.55
CA ALA A 71 -6.88 -13.20 10.38
C ALA A 71 -7.95 -13.84 9.49
N GLY A 72 -8.38 -15.06 9.80
CA GLY A 72 -9.43 -15.77 9.05
C GLY A 72 -8.93 -16.53 7.83
N ILE A 73 -7.63 -16.80 7.74
CA ILE A 73 -7.07 -17.61 6.64
C ILE A 73 -7.26 -19.10 6.96
N PRO A 74 -8.00 -19.86 6.12
CA PRO A 74 -8.13 -21.29 6.30
C PRO A 74 -6.76 -22.01 6.28
N ASP A 75 -6.64 -23.09 7.03
CA ASP A 75 -5.37 -23.80 7.17
C ASP A 75 -4.80 -24.27 5.82
N ASP A 76 -5.65 -24.64 4.88
CA ASP A 76 -5.25 -25.08 3.53
C ASP A 76 -4.67 -23.95 2.67
N PHE A 77 -4.90 -22.69 3.05
CA PHE A 77 -4.46 -21.52 2.29
C PHE A 77 -3.37 -20.73 3.01
N GLN A 78 -2.81 -21.22 4.09
CA GLN A 78 -1.74 -20.56 4.81
C GLN A 78 -0.42 -20.70 4.06
N GLY A 79 0.25 -19.57 3.85
CA GLY A 79 1.57 -19.53 3.25
C GLY A 79 2.67 -19.33 4.27
N CYS A 80 3.88 -19.09 3.78
CA CYS A 80 5.04 -18.82 4.64
C CYS A 80 5.17 -17.34 5.03
N HIS A 81 4.26 -16.50 4.57
CA HIS A 81 4.16 -15.10 4.99
C HIS A 81 2.71 -14.61 4.92
N LEU A 82 2.45 -13.55 5.64
CA LEU A 82 1.13 -12.93 5.76
C LEU A 82 1.31 -11.42 5.62
N SER A 83 0.61 -10.81 4.68
CA SER A 83 0.71 -9.39 4.40
C SER A 83 -0.57 -8.68 4.82
N PHE A 84 -0.43 -7.61 5.61
CA PHE A 84 -1.52 -6.72 5.97
C PHE A 84 -1.41 -5.45 5.13
N ILE A 85 -2.42 -5.18 4.31
CA ILE A 85 -2.49 -4.05 3.39
C ILE A 85 -3.82 -3.35 3.58
N ASP A 86 -3.81 -2.14 4.14
CA ASP A 86 -5.04 -1.45 4.58
C ASP A 86 -5.86 -2.38 5.50
N ASP A 87 -7.13 -2.60 5.18
CA ASP A 87 -8.01 -3.50 5.93
C ASP A 87 -7.98 -4.95 5.42
N TYR A 88 -7.08 -5.25 4.48
CA TYR A 88 -7.01 -6.56 3.84
C TYR A 88 -5.86 -7.39 4.36
N VAL A 89 -6.04 -8.69 4.30
CA VAL A 89 -5.02 -9.69 4.62
C VAL A 89 -4.77 -10.54 3.39
N VAL A 90 -3.50 -10.67 3.02
CA VAL A 90 -3.08 -11.44 1.84
C VAL A 90 -2.10 -12.51 2.28
N SER A 91 -2.42 -13.77 1.98
CA SER A 91 -1.56 -14.92 2.28
C SER A 91 -0.90 -15.41 1.00
N GLY A 92 0.42 -15.57 1.03
CA GLY A 92 1.18 -16.10 -0.10
C GLY A 92 1.63 -15.06 -1.12
N HIS A 93 2.15 -15.53 -2.24
CA HIS A 93 2.70 -14.70 -3.32
C HIS A 93 1.60 -14.27 -4.29
N VAL A 94 0.79 -13.30 -3.90
CA VAL A 94 -0.29 -12.79 -4.72
C VAL A 94 0.26 -11.74 -5.70
N PRO A 95 -0.03 -11.85 -7.01
CA PRO A 95 0.44 -10.86 -7.99
C PRO A 95 -0.08 -9.46 -7.70
N VAL A 96 0.75 -8.47 -8.00
CA VAL A 96 0.43 -7.06 -7.70
C VAL A 96 -0.85 -6.58 -8.39
N ASN A 97 -1.17 -7.09 -9.56
CA ASN A 97 -2.42 -6.75 -10.24
C ASN A 97 -3.65 -7.15 -9.43
N THR A 98 -3.59 -8.31 -8.79
CA THR A 98 -4.66 -8.80 -7.91
C THR A 98 -4.75 -7.96 -6.65
N VAL A 99 -3.60 -7.61 -6.06
CA VAL A 99 -3.55 -6.73 -4.88
C VAL A 99 -4.16 -5.36 -5.21
N ASN A 100 -3.79 -4.78 -6.35
CA ASN A 100 -4.32 -3.49 -6.77
C ASN A 100 -5.84 -3.54 -7.00
N ARG A 101 -6.36 -4.63 -7.54
CA ARG A 101 -7.81 -4.81 -7.69
C ARG A 101 -8.51 -4.88 -6.35
N LEU A 102 -7.94 -5.60 -5.40
CA LEU A 102 -8.47 -5.70 -4.04
C LEU A 102 -8.57 -4.32 -3.38
N LEU A 103 -7.53 -3.51 -3.50
CA LEU A 103 -7.49 -2.18 -2.89
C LEU A 103 -8.48 -1.18 -3.50
N LYS A 104 -8.97 -1.44 -4.71
CA LYS A 104 -9.98 -0.60 -5.38
C LYS A 104 -11.42 -0.97 -5.00
N GLU A 105 -11.61 -2.12 -4.45
CA GLU A 105 -12.92 -2.61 -3.99
C GLU A 105 -13.16 -2.22 -2.54
#